data_aa3d3760193e72bf34707b4ff57e78ec
#
_entry.id   aa3d3760193e72bf34707b4ff57e78ec
#
_cell.length_a   1.000
_cell.length_b   1.000
_cell.length_c   1.000
_cell.angle_alpha   90.00
_cell.angle_beta   90.00
_cell.angle_gamma   90.00
#
_symmetry.space_group_name_H-M   'P 1'
#
loop_
_entity.id
_entity.type
_entity.pdbx_description
1 polymer ?
#
loop_
_entity_poly.entity_id
_entity_poly.type
_entity_poly.pdbx_seq_one_letter_code
_entity_poly.pdbx_strand_id
1 'polypeptide(L)'
;MARTQNPVVIIDTLRTPIGKRNGGLSTLHPTDLLGLVQKAIVERTGIDPSKIEQVVGGNVSQVGAQSFNVTRTVWLSAGLPLTTACTTVDTQCGS
;
A
#
# COMPACT_ATOMS: atom_id res chain seq x y z
N MET A 1 -29.51 14.27 11.29
CA MET A 1 -28.42 13.37 10.90
C MET A 1 -27.56 13.09 12.12
N ALA A 2 -27.36 11.83 12.43
CA ALA A 2 -26.52 11.45 13.55
C ALA A 2 -25.04 11.74 13.25
N ARG A 3 -24.34 12.32 14.22
CA ARG A 3 -22.89 12.48 14.13
C ARG A 3 -22.21 11.18 14.55
N THR A 4 -21.17 10.79 13.81
CA THR A 4 -20.26 9.76 14.26
C THR A 4 -19.47 10.28 15.45
N GLN A 5 -19.42 9.50 16.53
CA GLN A 5 -18.59 9.82 17.70
C GLN A 5 -17.10 9.58 17.41
N ASN A 6 -16.80 8.70 16.44
CA ASN A 6 -15.45 8.39 15.99
C ASN A 6 -15.28 8.85 14.54
N PRO A 7 -14.87 10.10 14.32
CA PRO A 7 -14.71 10.62 12.97
C PRO A 7 -13.59 9.88 12.23
N VAL A 8 -13.81 9.67 10.93
CA VAL A 8 -12.76 9.17 10.05
C VAL A 8 -11.84 10.32 9.68
N VAL A 9 -10.55 10.13 9.88
CA VAL A 9 -9.54 11.15 9.60
C VAL A 9 -8.44 10.59 8.72
N ILE A 10 -7.76 11.48 7.99
CA ILE A 10 -6.52 11.17 7.26
C ILE A 10 -5.36 11.58 8.16
N ILE A 11 -4.52 10.63 8.53
CA ILE A 11 -3.37 10.89 9.41
C ILE A 11 -2.19 11.40 8.61
N ASP A 12 -1.89 10.80 7.48
CA ASP A 12 -0.76 11.19 6.64
C ASP A 12 -0.96 10.68 5.21
N THR A 13 -0.16 11.22 4.30
CA THR A 13 -0.13 10.79 2.90
C THR A 13 1.31 10.77 2.42
N LEU A 14 1.59 9.87 1.48
CA LEU A 14 2.93 9.69 0.93
C LEU A 14 2.84 9.16 -0.49
N ARG A 15 3.79 9.55 -1.33
CA ARG A 15 3.93 8.98 -2.66
C ARG A 15 5.40 8.87 -3.05
N THR A 16 5.66 8.06 -4.05
CA THR A 16 6.95 8.06 -4.74
C THR A 16 7.03 9.23 -5.73
N PRO A 17 8.22 9.56 -6.24
CA PRO A 17 8.32 10.40 -7.43
C PRO A 17 7.54 9.78 -8.58
N ILE A 18 7.06 10.61 -9.50
CA ILE A 18 6.42 10.14 -10.73
C ILE A 18 7.51 9.68 -11.68
N GLY A 19 7.43 8.40 -12.09
CA GLY A 19 8.37 7.82 -13.02
C GLY A 19 7.99 8.06 -14.47
N LYS A 20 8.89 7.70 -15.35
CA LYS A 20 8.65 7.63 -16.80
C LYS A 20 9.30 6.39 -17.37
N ARG A 21 8.91 6.02 -18.57
CA ARG A 21 9.51 4.88 -19.28
C ARG A 21 11.03 5.03 -19.34
N ASN A 22 11.75 3.98 -18.95
CA ASN A 22 13.22 3.96 -18.86
C ASN A 22 13.81 5.03 -17.95
N GLY A 23 13.03 5.58 -17.03
CA GLY A 23 13.46 6.60 -16.09
C GLY A 23 14.00 6.05 -14.77
N GLY A 24 14.06 6.89 -13.75
CA GLY A 24 14.70 6.59 -12.48
C GLY A 24 14.08 5.45 -11.67
N LEU A 25 12.80 5.13 -11.89
CA LEU A 25 12.13 4.02 -11.20
C LEU A 25 12.16 2.71 -12.01
N SER A 26 12.70 2.70 -13.21
CA SER A 26 12.61 1.57 -14.14
C SER A 26 13.36 0.32 -13.67
N THR A 27 14.32 0.46 -12.78
CA THR A 27 15.10 -0.65 -12.22
C THR A 27 14.51 -1.24 -10.94
N LEU A 28 13.45 -0.63 -10.41
CA LEU A 28 12.81 -1.11 -9.19
C LEU A 28 11.72 -2.14 -9.52
N HIS A 29 11.74 -3.25 -8.77
CA HIS A 29 10.65 -4.21 -8.82
C HIS A 29 9.38 -3.59 -8.24
N PRO A 30 8.19 -3.82 -8.82
CA PRO A 30 6.95 -3.23 -8.33
C PRO A 30 6.68 -3.50 -6.84
N THR A 31 7.00 -4.69 -6.37
CA THR A 31 6.82 -5.04 -4.97
C THR A 31 7.74 -4.25 -4.05
N ASP A 32 8.97 -4.00 -4.47
CA ASP A 32 9.91 -3.20 -3.69
C ASP A 32 9.47 -1.74 -3.64
N LEU A 33 8.99 -1.21 -4.76
CA LEU A 33 8.51 0.17 -4.83
C LEU A 33 7.32 0.41 -3.89
N LEU A 34 6.31 -0.44 -3.93
CA LEU A 34 5.16 -0.34 -3.04
C LEU A 34 5.57 -0.58 -1.58
N GLY A 35 6.46 -1.54 -1.34
CA GLY A 35 6.96 -1.85 -0.01
C GLY A 35 7.67 -0.68 0.65
N LEU A 36 8.44 0.09 -0.11
CA LEU A 36 9.08 1.31 0.37
C LEU A 36 8.04 2.32 0.87
N VAL A 37 6.95 2.50 0.12
CA VAL A 37 5.87 3.43 0.50
C VAL A 37 5.16 2.94 1.76
N GLN A 38 4.78 1.68 1.81
CA GLN A 38 4.09 1.12 2.99
C GLN A 38 4.95 1.24 4.24
N LYS A 39 6.20 0.86 4.15
CA LYS A 39 7.13 0.93 5.27
C LYS A 39 7.39 2.37 5.70
N ALA A 40 7.62 3.25 4.75
CA ALA A 40 7.91 4.65 5.01
C ALA A 40 6.74 5.37 5.71
N ILE A 41 5.49 5.10 5.30
CA ILE A 41 4.35 5.76 5.93
C ILE A 41 4.12 5.25 7.36
N VAL A 42 4.35 3.99 7.61
CA VAL A 42 4.28 3.42 8.97
C VAL A 42 5.34 4.04 9.87
N GLU A 43 6.58 4.13 9.39
CA GLU A 43 7.68 4.74 10.13
C GLU A 43 7.47 6.24 10.37
N ARG A 44 7.03 6.95 9.34
CA ARG A 44 6.82 8.40 9.41
C ARG A 44 5.71 8.80 10.36
N THR A 45 4.62 8.06 10.39
CA THR A 45 3.50 8.33 11.29
C THR A 45 3.77 7.92 12.73
N GLY A 46 4.72 7.00 12.94
CA GLY A 46 4.98 6.43 14.26
C GLY A 46 3.86 5.53 14.78
N ILE A 47 2.88 5.17 13.94
CA ILE A 47 1.81 4.27 14.34
C ILE A 47 2.36 2.88 14.62
N ASP A 48 1.81 2.22 15.64
CA ASP A 48 2.07 0.81 15.88
C ASP A 48 1.45 0.00 14.74
N PRO A 49 2.26 -0.67 13.89
CA PRO A 49 1.72 -1.38 12.74
C PRO A 49 0.79 -2.53 13.11
N SER A 50 0.90 -3.07 14.31
CA SER A 50 -0.02 -4.12 14.79
C SER A 50 -1.46 -3.62 14.97
N LYS A 51 -1.67 -2.32 15.01
CA LYS A 51 -2.98 -1.69 15.09
C LYS A 51 -3.62 -1.40 13.74
N ILE A 52 -2.91 -1.65 12.65
CA ILE A 52 -3.44 -1.53 11.31
C ILE A 52 -4.27 -2.78 11.01
N GLU A 53 -5.57 -2.60 10.89
CA GLU A 53 -6.48 -3.72 10.70
C GLU A 53 -6.53 -4.17 9.25
N GLN A 54 -6.46 -3.23 8.31
CA GLN A 54 -6.60 -3.55 6.90
C GLN A 54 -5.78 -2.61 6.02
N VAL A 55 -5.22 -3.18 4.97
CA VAL A 55 -4.57 -2.46 3.88
C VAL A 55 -5.32 -2.76 2.58
N VAL A 56 -5.71 -1.71 1.87
CA VAL A 56 -6.33 -1.85 0.55
C VAL A 56 -5.39 -1.25 -0.48
N GLY A 57 -4.93 -2.06 -1.40
CA GLY A 57 -4.07 -1.65 -2.50
C GLY A 57 -4.79 -1.72 -3.84
N GLY A 58 -4.51 -0.76 -4.71
CA GLY A 58 -5.03 -0.75 -6.07
C GLY A 58 -4.01 -1.27 -7.07
N ASN A 59 -4.41 -2.21 -7.90
CA ASN A 59 -3.59 -2.70 -9.00
C ASN A 59 -4.47 -3.30 -10.09
N VAL A 60 -4.43 -2.69 -11.27
CA VAL A 60 -5.27 -3.14 -12.40
C VAL A 60 -4.70 -4.39 -13.05
N SER A 61 -3.41 -4.39 -13.36
CA SER A 61 -2.77 -5.51 -14.08
C SER A 61 -2.17 -6.51 -13.09
N GLN A 62 -3.00 -7.42 -12.63
CA GLN A 62 -2.60 -8.43 -11.63
C GLN A 62 -1.99 -9.67 -12.29
N VAL A 63 -0.87 -9.47 -12.97
CA VAL A 63 -0.12 -10.54 -13.68
C VAL A 63 1.35 -10.51 -13.29
N GLY A 64 2.01 -11.65 -13.42
CA GLY A 64 3.44 -11.78 -13.09
C GLY A 64 3.75 -11.35 -11.67
N ALA A 65 4.69 -10.43 -11.52
CA ALA A 65 5.13 -9.92 -10.22
C ALA A 65 4.03 -9.18 -9.44
N GLN A 66 2.93 -8.82 -10.09
CA GLN A 66 1.82 -8.08 -9.51
C GLN A 66 0.60 -8.97 -9.27
N SER A 67 0.73 -10.29 -9.41
CA SER A 67 -0.34 -11.26 -9.17
C SER A 67 -0.41 -11.71 -7.70
N PHE A 68 -1.42 -12.52 -7.38
CA PHE A 68 -1.61 -13.12 -6.05
C PHE A 68 -1.65 -12.13 -4.90
N ASN A 69 -2.60 -11.20 -4.93
CA ASN A 69 -2.77 -10.21 -3.87
C ASN A 69 -1.45 -9.48 -3.57
N VAL A 70 -0.98 -8.75 -4.55
CA VAL A 70 0.30 -8.04 -4.47
C VAL A 70 0.39 -7.15 -3.21
N THR A 71 -0.71 -6.55 -2.78
CA THR A 71 -0.75 -5.75 -1.56
C THR A 71 -0.30 -6.55 -0.34
N ARG A 72 -0.79 -7.77 -0.22
CA ARG A 72 -0.42 -8.67 0.88
C ARG A 72 1.02 -9.13 0.76
N THR A 73 1.43 -9.55 -0.43
CA THR A 73 2.81 -9.99 -0.69
C THR A 73 3.81 -8.89 -0.33
N VAL A 74 3.52 -7.67 -0.75
CA VAL A 74 4.37 -6.51 -0.46
C VAL A 74 4.43 -6.21 1.02
N TRP A 75 3.28 -6.20 1.69
CA TRP A 75 3.17 -5.97 3.13
C TRP A 75 4.06 -6.93 3.93
N LEU A 76 3.97 -8.22 3.61
CA LEU A 76 4.76 -9.25 4.27
C LEU A 76 6.24 -9.15 3.93
N SER A 77 6.58 -8.85 2.68
CA SER A 77 7.98 -8.68 2.24
C SER A 77 8.65 -7.50 2.91
N ALA A 78 7.89 -6.47 3.26
CA ALA A 78 8.40 -5.32 4.00
C ALA A 78 8.61 -5.59 5.49
N GLY A 79 8.30 -6.79 5.96
CA GLY A 79 8.45 -7.17 7.37
C GLY A 79 7.33 -6.66 8.27
N LEU A 80 6.19 -6.27 7.70
CA LEU A 80 5.05 -5.74 8.44
C LEU A 80 4.17 -6.89 8.98
N PRO A 81 3.29 -6.63 9.96
CA PRO A 81 2.61 -7.69 10.70
C PRO A 81 1.78 -8.66 9.87
N LEU A 82 1.89 -9.95 10.17
CA LEU A 82 1.10 -11.02 9.56
C LEU A 82 -0.39 -10.90 9.82
N THR A 83 -0.77 -10.26 10.92
CA THR A 83 -2.15 -10.15 11.37
C THR A 83 -2.97 -9.12 10.60
N THR A 84 -2.33 -8.24 9.84
CA THR A 84 -3.01 -7.22 9.07
C THR A 84 -3.62 -7.81 7.80
N ALA A 85 -4.91 -7.67 7.61
CA ALA A 85 -5.58 -8.10 6.38
C ALA A 85 -5.21 -7.17 5.22
N CYS A 86 -4.95 -7.74 4.06
CA CYS A 86 -4.63 -6.99 2.85
C CYS A 86 -5.53 -7.42 1.69
N THR A 87 -6.00 -6.47 0.92
CA THR A 87 -6.85 -6.70 -0.25
C THR A 87 -6.30 -5.92 -1.43
N THR A 88 -6.29 -6.53 -2.59
CA THR A 88 -5.93 -5.85 -3.84
C THR A 88 -7.17 -5.73 -4.72
N VAL A 89 -7.44 -4.53 -5.21
CA VAL A 89 -8.57 -4.25 -6.08
C VAL A 89 -8.09 -3.71 -7.42
N ASP A 90 -8.77 -4.08 -8.50
CA ASP A 90 -8.41 -3.54 -9.81
C ASP A 90 -9.32 -2.39 -10.27
N THR A 91 -10.59 -2.46 -10.00
CA THR A 91 -11.64 -1.49 -10.36
C THR A 91 -11.44 -0.75 -11.70
N GLN A 92 -10.67 -1.31 -12.61
CA GLN A 92 -10.45 -0.80 -13.98
C GLN A 92 -10.17 0.70 -14.02
N CYS A 93 -9.03 1.12 -13.47
CA CYS A 93 -8.58 2.51 -13.33
C CYS A 93 -9.32 3.33 -12.27
N GLY A 94 -10.18 2.71 -11.49
CA GLY A 94 -10.81 3.33 -10.32
C GLY A 94 -10.16 2.93 -8.98
N SER A 95 -9.12 2.12 -9.09
CA SER A 95 -8.43 1.62 -7.88
C SER A 95 -7.50 2.64 -7.21
#